data_615b5ae5b2ee7e270991fae54f8ad3da
#
_entry.id   615b5ae5b2ee7e270991fae54f8ad3da
#
_cell.length_a   1.000
_cell.length_b   1.000
_cell.length_c   1.000
_cell.angle_alpha   90.00
_cell.angle_beta   90.00
_cell.angle_gamma   90.00
#
_symmetry.space_group_name_H-M   'P 1'
#
loop_
_entity.id
_entity.type
_entity.pdbx_description
1 polymer ?
#
loop_
_entity_poly.entity_id
_entity_poly.type
_entity_poly.pdbx_seq_one_letter_code
_entity_poly.pdbx_strand_id
1 'polypeptide(L)'
;KIAEALSLKLQHPKPAENINPGLFSLLRYYYAQNGNLPVWSKEGTWNKQSDELLRYLDTCIYEGLFKNDYHYYGLSELKNKLFTDSLKKMKPADWAKADIGFSAAFMQVLQDLAQGRLYGIKQLWYSDSSKYESFFVKYINQFLKAGNLLVITQSIQPAHLGYINLKIGIKKFTDSMDKTMYTYLRFPYSSKDSLFFVKSFKKRLAESGIIFNNNLPDSTVMQEAIKKYQAKKLVKQDGKISTALVRMMNNTDKEKLIRIAITLDKYKQLPEKFPDKYIWVNLPSFYLQLMSHDTVLMQSKIICGKSATPTPEITSFVDNLVTFPTWTVPSSIIEKEILPGLKKNPGYLARKGLALYKHDGTPVNPYGINWAKYSKGIPFKVMQSSGDENALGVMKFNFKNAHDVYLHDTNQRYLFKKNVRNLSHGCVRVQDWEQLAFYIARNDSILYQPKDTLRYNTDSITTWIRNEEMHKIAIKNKFPIFIRYFSCYFSGNNIKFYDDIYGNDVKLREKYFALK
;
A
#
# COMPACT_ATOMS: atom_id res chain seq x y z
N LYS A 1 8.08 35.56 -31.00
CA LYS A 1 9.33 35.44 -30.21
C LYS A 1 9.24 34.40 -29.07
N ILE A 2 8.22 34.47 -28.16
CA ILE A 2 8.06 33.44 -27.11
C ILE A 2 7.68 32.09 -27.73
N ALA A 3 6.77 32.05 -28.69
CA ALA A 3 6.37 30.83 -29.40
C ALA A 3 7.54 30.16 -30.15
N GLU A 4 8.40 30.92 -30.76
CA GLU A 4 9.63 30.41 -31.38
C GLU A 4 10.59 29.82 -30.37
N ALA A 5 10.74 30.49 -29.21
CA ALA A 5 11.57 29.99 -28.12
C ALA A 5 10.99 28.72 -27.49
N LEU A 6 9.66 28.60 -27.40
CA LEU A 6 8.96 27.38 -26.98
C LEU A 6 9.22 26.24 -27.96
N SER A 7 9.04 26.49 -29.27
CA SER A 7 9.30 25.51 -30.32
C SER A 7 10.73 24.97 -30.24
N LEU A 8 11.72 25.86 -30.18
CA LEU A 8 13.14 25.49 -30.09
C LEU A 8 13.44 24.62 -28.83
N LYS A 9 12.91 25.00 -27.67
CA LYS A 9 13.13 24.23 -26.41
C LYS A 9 12.47 22.86 -26.45
N LEU A 10 11.29 22.75 -27.04
CA LEU A 10 10.54 21.50 -27.11
C LEU A 10 11.07 20.56 -28.21
N GLN A 11 11.71 21.08 -29.24
CA GLN A 11 12.40 20.28 -30.28
C GLN A 11 13.72 19.66 -29.79
N HIS A 12 14.28 20.17 -28.68
CA HIS A 12 15.51 19.62 -28.11
C HIS A 12 15.34 18.14 -27.75
N PRO A 13 16.27 17.22 -28.11
CA PRO A 13 16.09 15.78 -27.90
C PRO A 13 16.03 15.36 -26.45
N LYS A 14 16.63 16.14 -25.53
CA LYS A 14 16.61 15.89 -24.09
C LYS A 14 15.66 16.85 -23.39
N PRO A 15 14.88 16.37 -22.41
CA PRO A 15 14.06 17.26 -21.58
C PRO A 15 14.93 18.30 -20.88
N ALA A 16 14.35 19.46 -20.60
CA ALA A 16 14.94 20.39 -19.64
C ALA A 16 15.17 19.69 -18.29
N GLU A 17 16.21 20.12 -17.55
CA GLU A 17 16.54 19.53 -16.26
C GLU A 17 15.30 19.34 -15.39
N ASN A 18 15.14 18.13 -14.83
CA ASN A 18 14.09 17.72 -13.90
C ASN A 18 12.67 17.46 -14.47
N ILE A 19 12.48 17.39 -15.78
CA ILE A 19 11.21 16.93 -16.37
C ILE A 19 11.33 15.45 -16.77
N ASN A 20 10.37 14.64 -16.32
CA ASN A 20 10.29 13.23 -16.71
C ASN A 20 10.15 13.10 -18.24
N PRO A 21 10.86 12.17 -18.92
CA PRO A 21 10.78 12.00 -20.38
C PRO A 21 9.37 11.79 -20.93
N GLY A 22 8.53 11.02 -20.23
CA GLY A 22 7.12 10.81 -20.62
C GLY A 22 6.30 12.10 -20.55
N LEU A 23 6.50 12.87 -19.50
CA LEU A 23 5.88 14.18 -19.34
C LEU A 23 6.36 15.17 -20.40
N PHE A 24 7.63 15.11 -20.76
CA PHE A 24 8.19 15.96 -21.81
C PHE A 24 7.61 15.65 -23.20
N SER A 25 7.37 14.37 -23.51
CA SER A 25 6.68 13.97 -24.75
C SER A 25 5.25 14.52 -24.80
N LEU A 26 4.55 14.50 -23.66
CA LEU A 26 3.22 15.06 -23.55
C LEU A 26 3.20 16.60 -23.73
N LEU A 27 4.18 17.30 -23.17
CA LEU A 27 4.34 18.74 -23.38
C LEU A 27 4.56 19.07 -24.85
N ARG A 28 5.43 18.32 -25.54
CA ARG A 28 5.64 18.46 -27.00
C ARG A 28 4.33 18.32 -27.78
N TYR A 29 3.59 17.26 -27.48
CA TYR A 29 2.30 17.01 -28.12
C TYR A 29 1.34 18.19 -27.90
N TYR A 30 1.16 18.60 -26.64
CA TYR A 30 0.25 19.69 -26.29
C TYR A 30 0.60 21.02 -26.96
N TYR A 31 1.87 21.44 -26.89
CA TYR A 31 2.29 22.70 -27.50
C TYR A 31 2.25 22.67 -29.02
N ALA A 32 2.54 21.52 -29.64
CA ALA A 32 2.39 21.38 -31.09
C ALA A 32 0.92 21.59 -31.54
N GLN A 33 -0.04 21.01 -30.82
CA GLN A 33 -1.48 21.21 -31.05
C GLN A 33 -1.93 22.66 -30.81
N ASN A 34 -1.28 23.37 -29.91
CA ASN A 34 -1.58 24.76 -29.54
C ASN A 34 -0.74 25.78 -30.37
N GLY A 35 -0.11 25.38 -31.48
CA GLY A 35 0.73 26.23 -32.30
C GLY A 35 1.96 26.81 -31.59
N ASN A 36 2.45 26.13 -30.56
CA ASN A 36 3.53 26.56 -29.65
C ASN A 36 3.26 27.92 -28.97
N LEU A 37 2.00 28.30 -28.84
CA LEU A 37 1.64 29.54 -28.13
C LEU A 37 1.84 29.40 -26.61
N PRO A 38 2.29 30.48 -25.93
CA PRO A 38 2.39 30.46 -24.47
C PRO A 38 1.01 30.29 -23.82
N VAL A 39 0.97 29.51 -22.76
CA VAL A 39 -0.27 29.11 -22.05
C VAL A 39 -0.47 29.93 -20.79
N TRP A 40 0.62 30.26 -20.10
CA TRP A 40 0.61 30.91 -18.78
C TRP A 40 0.87 32.41 -18.83
N SER A 41 1.16 32.93 -20.00
CA SER A 41 1.40 34.35 -20.21
C SER A 41 0.85 34.83 -21.55
N LYS A 42 0.57 36.12 -21.64
CA LYS A 42 0.21 36.81 -22.89
C LYS A 42 1.05 38.08 -23.00
N GLU A 43 1.79 38.20 -24.08
CA GLU A 43 2.59 39.39 -24.41
C GLU A 43 3.54 39.83 -23.28
N GLY A 44 4.16 38.86 -22.56
CA GLY A 44 5.04 39.13 -21.45
C GLY A 44 4.33 39.53 -20.16
N THR A 45 3.06 39.19 -20.02
CA THR A 45 2.27 39.39 -18.80
C THR A 45 1.68 38.06 -18.34
N TRP A 46 1.76 37.75 -17.06
CA TRP A 46 1.21 36.54 -16.47
C TRP A 46 -0.32 36.56 -16.51
N ASN A 47 -0.92 35.41 -16.83
CA ASN A 47 -2.35 35.24 -16.66
C ASN A 47 -2.69 34.81 -15.22
N LYS A 48 -3.96 34.97 -14.82
CA LYS A 48 -4.45 34.63 -13.46
C LYS A 48 -4.36 33.13 -13.14
N GLN A 49 -4.34 32.26 -14.14
CA GLN A 49 -4.23 30.81 -13.95
C GLN A 49 -2.84 30.42 -13.40
N SER A 50 -1.80 31.20 -13.69
CA SER A 50 -0.49 30.99 -13.11
C SER A 50 -0.47 31.25 -11.59
N ASP A 51 -1.24 32.24 -11.10
CA ASP A 51 -1.40 32.48 -9.67
C ASP A 51 -2.23 31.40 -9.00
N GLU A 52 -3.26 30.93 -9.69
CA GLU A 52 -4.12 29.83 -9.22
C GLU A 52 -3.33 28.53 -9.03
N LEU A 53 -2.47 28.18 -10.00
CA LEU A 53 -1.62 26.99 -9.87
C LEU A 53 -0.65 27.12 -8.71
N LEU A 54 0.04 28.25 -8.53
CA LEU A 54 0.95 28.44 -7.41
C LEU A 54 0.22 28.38 -6.05
N ARG A 55 -0.96 28.98 -5.93
CA ARG A 55 -1.79 28.88 -4.70
C ARG A 55 -2.18 27.43 -4.42
N TYR A 56 -2.57 26.68 -5.44
CA TYR A 56 -2.88 25.27 -5.31
C TYR A 56 -1.65 24.48 -4.85
N LEU A 57 -0.50 24.67 -5.48
CA LEU A 57 0.74 23.99 -5.11
C LEU A 57 1.18 24.30 -3.68
N ASP A 58 0.95 25.50 -3.18
CA ASP A 58 1.28 25.86 -1.79
C ASP A 58 0.44 25.08 -0.76
N THR A 59 -0.78 24.72 -1.13
CA THR A 59 -1.73 23.98 -0.28
C THR A 59 -1.89 22.51 -0.67
N CYS A 60 -1.14 22.00 -1.65
CA CYS A 60 -1.29 20.63 -2.17
C CYS A 60 -1.00 19.53 -1.14
N ILE A 61 -0.41 19.89 0.00
CA ILE A 61 -0.18 19.00 1.14
C ILE A 61 -1.51 18.41 1.67
N TYR A 62 -2.62 19.13 1.57
CA TYR A 62 -3.95 18.63 1.94
C TYR A 62 -4.49 17.55 1.00
N GLU A 63 -3.84 17.38 -0.15
CA GLU A 63 -4.09 16.31 -1.11
C GLU A 63 -3.07 15.14 -0.96
N GLY A 64 -2.21 15.19 0.05
CA GLY A 64 -1.10 14.27 0.23
C GLY A 64 0.03 14.47 -0.78
N LEU A 65 0.08 15.62 -1.45
CA LEU A 65 1.12 16.00 -2.41
C LEU A 65 2.16 16.91 -1.74
N PHE A 66 3.35 16.99 -2.32
CA PHE A 66 4.44 17.81 -1.76
C PHE A 66 4.90 18.82 -2.80
N LYS A 67 4.81 20.11 -2.49
CA LYS A 67 5.07 21.21 -3.43
C LYS A 67 6.45 21.18 -4.08
N ASN A 68 7.46 20.59 -3.42
CA ASN A 68 8.79 20.43 -3.98
C ASN A 68 8.82 19.49 -5.19
N ASP A 69 7.87 18.56 -5.31
CA ASP A 69 7.77 17.64 -6.46
C ASP A 69 7.39 18.35 -7.74
N TYR A 70 6.77 19.51 -7.60
CA TYR A 70 6.24 20.36 -8.69
C TYR A 70 7.09 21.62 -8.89
N HIS A 71 8.32 21.63 -8.37
CA HIS A 71 9.26 22.76 -8.49
C HIS A 71 8.69 24.10 -8.02
N TYR A 72 7.79 24.09 -7.03
CA TYR A 72 7.07 25.27 -6.54
C TYR A 72 7.96 26.50 -6.31
N TYR A 73 9.07 26.34 -5.59
CA TYR A 73 9.95 27.45 -5.26
C TYR A 73 10.61 28.04 -6.48
N GLY A 74 11.10 27.20 -7.40
CA GLY A 74 11.69 27.66 -8.67
C GLY A 74 10.68 28.36 -9.57
N LEU A 75 9.43 27.87 -9.64
CA LEU A 75 8.36 28.50 -10.40
C LEU A 75 7.95 29.84 -9.77
N SER A 76 7.86 29.90 -8.47
CA SER A 76 7.53 31.14 -7.73
C SER A 76 8.62 32.19 -7.90
N GLU A 77 9.90 31.82 -7.76
CA GLU A 77 11.04 32.71 -7.99
C GLU A 77 11.05 33.22 -9.44
N LEU A 78 10.90 32.33 -10.41
CA LEU A 78 10.88 32.67 -11.82
C LEU A 78 9.73 33.61 -12.17
N LYS A 79 8.55 33.38 -11.59
CA LYS A 79 7.40 34.26 -11.74
C LYS A 79 7.65 35.65 -11.18
N ASN A 80 8.20 35.74 -9.97
CA ASN A 80 8.52 37.04 -9.33
C ASN A 80 9.57 37.80 -10.14
N LYS A 81 10.62 37.12 -10.62
CA LYS A 81 11.67 37.71 -11.43
C LYS A 81 11.10 38.30 -12.74
N LEU A 82 10.23 37.57 -13.42
CA LEU A 82 9.59 38.04 -14.66
C LEU A 82 8.57 39.15 -14.41
N PHE A 83 7.96 39.21 -13.22
CA PHE A 83 7.03 40.28 -12.83
C PHE A 83 7.74 41.59 -12.54
N THR A 84 8.90 41.55 -11.89
CA THR A 84 9.68 42.75 -11.49
C THR A 84 10.48 43.36 -12.65
N ASP A 85 10.57 42.69 -13.80
CA ASP A 85 11.28 43.19 -14.98
C ASP A 85 10.41 44.19 -15.78
N SER A 86 10.15 45.34 -15.15
CA SER A 86 9.38 46.44 -15.73
C SER A 86 10.01 47.03 -17.03
N LEU A 87 11.28 46.74 -17.25
CA LEU A 87 12.03 47.24 -18.40
C LEU A 87 12.04 46.28 -19.59
N LYS A 88 11.29 45.19 -19.56
CA LYS A 88 11.20 44.16 -20.63
C LYS A 88 12.56 43.61 -21.06
N LYS A 89 13.53 43.51 -20.17
CA LYS A 89 14.88 42.99 -20.42
C LYS A 89 14.93 41.46 -20.54
N MET A 90 13.87 40.79 -20.05
CA MET A 90 13.82 39.33 -20.03
C MET A 90 13.65 38.77 -21.42
N LYS A 91 14.48 37.77 -21.74
CA LYS A 91 14.53 37.12 -23.03
C LYS A 91 13.30 36.23 -23.28
N PRO A 92 12.81 36.08 -24.51
CA PRO A 92 11.75 35.15 -24.86
C PRO A 92 12.01 33.72 -24.35
N ALA A 93 13.28 33.32 -24.26
CA ALA A 93 13.70 32.01 -23.74
C ALA A 93 13.38 31.80 -22.25
N ASP A 94 13.36 32.88 -21.44
CA ASP A 94 13.02 32.79 -20.01
C ASP A 94 11.50 32.60 -19.82
N TRP A 95 10.70 33.31 -20.63
CA TRP A 95 9.26 33.10 -20.67
C TRP A 95 8.89 31.70 -21.16
N ALA A 96 9.59 31.19 -22.19
CA ALA A 96 9.40 29.82 -22.66
C ALA A 96 9.76 28.77 -21.60
N LYS A 97 10.86 28.99 -20.85
CA LYS A 97 11.24 28.11 -19.72
C LYS A 97 10.17 28.10 -18.63
N ALA A 98 9.63 29.26 -18.29
CA ALA A 98 8.58 29.39 -17.30
C ALA A 98 7.29 28.69 -17.76
N ASP A 99 6.86 28.92 -18.99
CA ASP A 99 5.65 28.35 -19.56
C ASP A 99 5.69 26.80 -19.58
N ILE A 100 6.82 26.21 -19.99
CA ILE A 100 7.07 24.76 -19.92
C ILE A 100 7.04 24.26 -18.47
N GLY A 101 7.66 24.98 -17.54
CA GLY A 101 7.71 24.60 -16.13
C GLY A 101 6.33 24.59 -15.46
N PHE A 102 5.52 25.61 -15.71
CA PHE A 102 4.13 25.66 -15.20
C PHE A 102 3.27 24.57 -15.82
N SER A 103 3.39 24.31 -17.12
CA SER A 103 2.67 23.21 -17.77
C SER A 103 3.10 21.85 -17.24
N ALA A 104 4.40 21.64 -17.00
CA ALA A 104 4.90 20.41 -16.42
C ALA A 104 4.35 20.19 -15.00
N ALA A 105 4.37 21.22 -14.15
CA ALA A 105 3.82 21.15 -12.80
C ALA A 105 2.32 20.85 -12.82
N PHE A 106 1.55 21.51 -13.66
CA PHE A 106 0.12 21.28 -13.82
C PHE A 106 -0.18 19.83 -14.24
N MET A 107 0.47 19.36 -15.29
CA MET A 107 0.28 18.00 -15.80
C MET A 107 0.67 16.94 -14.77
N GLN A 108 1.79 17.14 -14.06
CA GLN A 108 2.24 16.22 -13.02
C GLN A 108 1.26 16.17 -11.85
N VAL A 109 0.71 17.32 -11.42
CA VAL A 109 -0.33 17.37 -10.38
C VAL A 109 -1.56 16.56 -10.79
N LEU A 110 -2.06 16.75 -12.02
CA LEU A 110 -3.23 16.00 -12.49
C LEU A 110 -2.97 14.49 -12.52
N GLN A 111 -1.77 14.09 -12.98
CA GLN A 111 -1.37 12.69 -12.98
C GLN A 111 -1.34 12.11 -11.56
N ASP A 112 -0.68 12.80 -10.63
CA ASP A 112 -0.51 12.33 -9.25
C ASP A 112 -1.84 12.29 -8.50
N LEU A 113 -2.80 13.16 -8.84
CA LEU A 113 -4.15 13.12 -8.27
C LEU A 113 -5.00 11.98 -8.85
N ALA A 114 -4.93 11.74 -10.14
CA ALA A 114 -5.73 10.72 -10.80
C ALA A 114 -5.22 9.30 -10.56
N GLN A 115 -3.89 9.09 -10.56
CA GLN A 115 -3.28 7.75 -10.52
C GLN A 115 -2.42 7.49 -9.28
N GLY A 116 -2.02 8.55 -8.57
CA GLY A 116 -1.04 8.48 -7.48
C GLY A 116 0.40 8.38 -8.02
N ARG A 117 1.35 8.39 -7.09
CA ARG A 117 2.80 8.33 -7.36
C ARG A 117 3.39 6.94 -7.25
N LEU A 118 2.65 5.95 -6.79
CA LEU A 118 3.11 4.58 -6.56
C LEU A 118 3.21 3.80 -7.88
N TYR A 119 4.01 4.30 -8.82
CA TYR A 119 4.22 3.72 -10.14
C TYR A 119 4.99 2.40 -10.05
N GLY A 120 4.38 1.34 -10.36
CA GLY A 120 4.99 0.00 -10.39
C GLY A 120 3.95 -1.09 -10.55
N ILE A 121 2.69 -0.72 -10.32
CA ILE A 121 1.56 -1.62 -10.39
C ILE A 121 0.60 -1.11 -11.47
N LYS A 122 0.97 -1.25 -12.75
CA LYS A 122 0.18 -0.88 -13.93
C LYS A 122 0.07 0.63 -14.18
N GLN A 123 1.01 1.14 -14.93
CA GLN A 123 0.86 2.40 -15.66
C GLN A 123 -0.18 2.21 -16.78
N LEU A 124 -1.46 2.29 -16.44
CA LEU A 124 -2.56 2.16 -17.41
C LEU A 124 -2.50 3.22 -18.53
N TRP A 125 -1.81 4.33 -18.28
CA TRP A 125 -1.76 5.48 -19.20
C TRP A 125 -0.56 5.45 -20.14
N TYR A 126 0.55 4.79 -19.78
CA TYR A 126 1.70 4.66 -20.70
C TYR A 126 1.50 3.57 -21.76
N SER A 127 0.50 2.70 -21.60
CA SER A 127 0.13 1.71 -22.61
C SER A 127 -0.78 2.28 -23.72
N ASP A 128 -1.38 3.46 -23.48
CA ASP A 128 -2.26 4.15 -24.43
C ASP A 128 -2.01 5.65 -24.35
N SER A 129 -1.00 6.10 -25.15
CA SER A 129 -0.60 7.51 -25.21
C SER A 129 -1.76 8.44 -25.62
N SER A 130 -2.67 7.98 -26.46
CA SER A 130 -3.78 8.78 -26.97
C SER A 130 -4.79 9.15 -25.87
N LYS A 131 -5.06 8.24 -24.94
CA LYS A 131 -5.92 8.54 -23.77
C LYS A 131 -5.26 9.49 -22.80
N TYR A 132 -3.96 9.36 -22.63
CA TYR A 132 -3.15 10.22 -21.78
C TYR A 132 -3.12 11.65 -22.32
N GLU A 133 -2.85 11.80 -23.61
CA GLU A 133 -2.84 13.07 -24.32
C GLU A 133 -4.20 13.77 -24.26
N SER A 134 -5.27 13.04 -24.57
CA SER A 134 -6.65 13.58 -24.53
C SER A 134 -7.06 14.02 -23.14
N PHE A 135 -6.68 13.31 -22.09
CA PHE A 135 -6.94 13.69 -20.70
C PHE A 135 -6.31 15.04 -20.38
N PHE A 136 -5.03 15.24 -20.67
CA PHE A 136 -4.35 16.50 -20.36
C PHE A 136 -4.85 17.66 -21.21
N VAL A 137 -5.03 17.48 -22.50
CA VAL A 137 -5.59 18.52 -23.38
C VAL A 137 -6.96 18.95 -22.88
N LYS A 138 -7.80 18.00 -22.49
CA LYS A 138 -9.13 18.31 -21.92
C LYS A 138 -9.02 19.19 -20.69
N TYR A 139 -8.22 18.78 -19.70
CA TYR A 139 -8.22 19.45 -18.41
C TYR A 139 -7.43 20.77 -18.39
N ILE A 140 -6.35 20.89 -19.17
CA ILE A 140 -5.66 22.18 -19.29
C ILE A 140 -6.55 23.21 -19.99
N ASN A 141 -7.24 22.84 -21.07
CA ASN A 141 -8.17 23.74 -21.76
C ASN A 141 -9.36 24.13 -20.87
N GLN A 142 -9.88 23.18 -20.12
CA GLN A 142 -10.93 23.46 -19.13
C GLN A 142 -10.45 24.44 -18.06
N PHE A 143 -9.23 24.26 -17.55
CA PHE A 143 -8.64 25.16 -16.56
C PHE A 143 -8.40 26.57 -17.11
N LEU A 144 -7.85 26.68 -18.30
CA LEU A 144 -7.60 27.97 -18.94
C LEU A 144 -8.90 28.74 -19.20
N LYS A 145 -9.99 28.03 -19.50
CA LYS A 145 -11.32 28.63 -19.73
C LYS A 145 -12.03 28.99 -18.41
N ALA A 146 -12.09 28.07 -17.46
CA ALA A 146 -12.89 28.20 -16.22
C ALA A 146 -12.13 28.87 -15.07
N GLY A 147 -10.80 28.78 -15.04
CA GLY A 147 -9.93 29.37 -14.02
C GLY A 147 -10.06 28.77 -12.62
N ASN A 148 -10.72 27.62 -12.46
CA ASN A 148 -10.93 26.97 -11.18
C ASN A 148 -10.26 25.59 -11.15
N LEU A 149 -9.07 25.54 -10.58
CA LEU A 149 -8.29 24.31 -10.47
C LEU A 149 -8.88 23.31 -9.47
N LEU A 150 -9.53 23.82 -8.42
CA LEU A 150 -10.10 22.96 -7.38
C LEU A 150 -11.21 22.05 -7.93
N VAL A 151 -12.08 22.58 -8.78
CA VAL A 151 -13.16 21.80 -9.42
C VAL A 151 -12.57 20.67 -10.28
N ILE A 152 -11.53 20.98 -11.04
CA ILE A 152 -10.85 19.98 -11.89
C ILE A 152 -10.23 18.90 -11.03
N THR A 153 -9.44 19.29 -10.03
CA THR A 153 -8.71 18.33 -9.18
C THR A 153 -9.67 17.46 -8.38
N GLN A 154 -10.81 17.96 -7.96
CA GLN A 154 -11.84 17.16 -7.28
C GLN A 154 -12.49 16.13 -8.22
N SER A 155 -12.73 16.48 -9.48
CA SER A 155 -13.40 15.60 -10.45
C SER A 155 -12.60 14.38 -10.89
N ILE A 156 -11.27 14.39 -10.70
CA ILE A 156 -10.36 13.31 -11.12
C ILE A 156 -9.88 12.42 -9.98
N GLN A 157 -10.32 12.71 -8.75
CA GLN A 157 -9.93 11.95 -7.57
C GLN A 157 -10.94 10.84 -7.24
N PRO A 158 -10.54 9.78 -6.51
CA PRO A 158 -11.44 8.72 -6.12
C PRO A 158 -12.61 9.21 -5.27
N ALA A 159 -13.79 8.65 -5.53
CA ALA A 159 -15.00 8.92 -4.75
C ALA A 159 -15.17 7.99 -3.52
N HIS A 160 -14.17 7.15 -3.21
CA HIS A 160 -14.24 6.24 -2.08
C HIS A 160 -14.35 6.97 -0.74
N LEU A 161 -15.29 6.57 0.10
CA LEU A 161 -15.53 7.21 1.40
C LEU A 161 -14.26 7.25 2.27
N GLY A 162 -13.47 6.16 2.27
CA GLY A 162 -12.20 6.12 3.00
C GLY A 162 -11.16 7.13 2.51
N TYR A 163 -11.12 7.40 1.19
CA TYR A 163 -10.27 8.44 0.60
C TYR A 163 -10.74 9.83 1.01
N ILE A 164 -12.03 10.11 0.86
CA ILE A 164 -12.64 11.40 1.21
C ILE A 164 -12.43 11.71 2.71
N ASN A 165 -12.70 10.74 3.57
CA ASN A 165 -12.51 10.88 5.01
C ASN A 165 -11.03 11.12 5.38
N LEU A 166 -10.10 10.42 4.72
CA LEU A 166 -8.67 10.63 4.95
C LEU A 166 -8.22 12.02 4.51
N LYS A 167 -8.78 12.57 3.43
CA LYS A 167 -8.57 13.97 3.00
C LYS A 167 -9.08 14.99 4.00
N ILE A 168 -10.24 14.76 4.61
CA ILE A 168 -10.72 15.60 5.71
C ILE A 168 -9.75 15.56 6.89
N GLY A 169 -9.26 14.37 7.22
CA GLY A 169 -8.32 14.16 8.33
C GLY A 169 -6.94 14.80 8.11
N ILE A 170 -6.42 14.78 6.87
CA ILE A 170 -5.06 15.29 6.59
C ILE A 170 -4.95 16.78 6.86
N LYS A 171 -5.97 17.57 6.55
CA LYS A 171 -5.96 19.01 6.83
C LYS A 171 -5.80 19.26 8.32
N LYS A 172 -6.62 18.61 9.15
CA LYS A 172 -6.55 18.72 10.60
C LYS A 172 -5.21 18.24 11.15
N PHE A 173 -4.67 17.15 10.60
CA PHE A 173 -3.37 16.62 10.97
C PHE A 173 -2.24 17.59 10.67
N THR A 174 -2.21 18.18 9.46
CA THR A 174 -1.15 19.11 9.04
C THR A 174 -1.19 20.44 9.78
N ASP A 175 -2.36 20.89 10.21
CA ASP A 175 -2.53 22.12 10.99
C ASP A 175 -1.97 21.98 12.43
N SER A 176 -1.94 20.76 12.98
CA SER A 176 -1.52 20.46 14.35
C SER A 176 -0.20 19.71 14.47
N MET A 177 0.39 19.26 13.34
CA MET A 177 1.61 18.42 13.36
C MET A 177 2.84 19.15 13.87
N ASP A 178 3.74 18.42 14.52
CA ASP A 178 5.10 18.87 14.78
C ASP A 178 5.86 19.04 13.46
N LYS A 179 6.24 20.28 13.15
CA LYS A 179 6.95 20.64 11.92
C LYS A 179 8.46 20.47 12.01
N THR A 180 8.97 19.98 13.15
CA THR A 180 10.40 19.74 13.35
C THR A 180 10.91 18.70 12.34
N MET A 181 11.98 19.08 11.64
CA MET A 181 12.60 18.22 10.63
C MET A 181 13.59 17.28 11.29
N TYR A 182 13.14 16.07 11.57
CA TYR A 182 13.99 15.02 12.14
C TYR A 182 14.72 14.24 11.04
N THR A 183 15.97 13.88 11.31
CA THR A 183 16.75 13.00 10.44
C THR A 183 16.12 11.60 10.40
N TYR A 184 15.72 11.13 9.21
CA TYR A 184 15.22 9.77 8.99
C TYR A 184 16.35 8.75 9.06
N LEU A 185 16.15 7.66 9.76
CA LEU A 185 17.12 6.59 9.96
C LEU A 185 16.79 5.38 9.11
N ARG A 186 17.65 5.01 8.16
CA ARG A 186 17.53 3.75 7.41
C ARG A 186 18.06 2.60 8.24
N PHE A 187 17.24 1.58 8.47
CA PHE A 187 17.62 0.42 9.26
C PHE A 187 16.83 -0.83 8.83
N PRO A 188 17.44 -2.00 8.67
CA PRO A 188 18.89 -2.25 8.82
C PRO A 188 19.74 -1.51 7.77
N TYR A 189 20.97 -1.23 8.10
CA TYR A 189 21.94 -0.61 7.21
C TYR A 189 22.97 -1.62 6.73
N SER A 190 23.59 -1.40 5.56
CA SER A 190 24.69 -2.19 5.07
C SER A 190 25.99 -1.86 5.80
N SER A 191 26.96 -2.76 5.83
CA SER A 191 28.29 -2.51 6.44
C SER A 191 28.98 -1.28 5.83
N LYS A 192 28.76 -1.02 4.54
CA LYS A 192 29.29 0.17 3.84
C LYS A 192 28.67 1.49 4.34
N ASP A 193 27.45 1.44 4.85
CA ASP A 193 26.71 2.62 5.32
C ASP A 193 26.85 2.84 6.84
N SER A 194 27.66 2.05 7.54
CA SER A 194 27.75 2.07 9.00
C SER A 194 28.14 3.42 9.56
N LEU A 195 29.14 4.08 8.99
CA LEU A 195 29.58 5.42 9.43
C LEU A 195 28.50 6.48 9.20
N PHE A 196 27.86 6.43 8.03
CA PHE A 196 26.76 7.34 7.71
C PHE A 196 25.58 7.13 8.67
N PHE A 197 25.24 5.87 8.96
CA PHE A 197 24.18 5.54 9.91
C PHE A 197 24.51 6.06 11.31
N VAL A 198 25.71 5.83 11.84
CA VAL A 198 26.13 6.31 13.17
C VAL A 198 26.05 7.82 13.24
N LYS A 199 26.54 8.55 12.23
CA LYS A 199 26.45 10.01 12.14
C LYS A 199 24.99 10.49 12.16
N SER A 200 24.14 9.86 11.35
CA SER A 200 22.71 10.19 11.27
C SER A 200 21.99 9.87 12.58
N PHE A 201 22.37 8.78 13.24
CA PHE A 201 21.79 8.36 14.51
C PHE A 201 22.18 9.32 15.66
N LYS A 202 23.47 9.73 15.75
CA LYS A 202 23.92 10.79 16.70
C LYS A 202 23.12 12.08 16.47
N LYS A 203 23.03 12.53 15.21
CA LYS A 203 22.25 13.72 14.84
C LYS A 203 20.78 13.59 15.29
N ARG A 204 20.16 12.44 15.02
CA ARG A 204 18.76 12.20 15.39
C ARG A 204 18.51 12.19 16.90
N LEU A 205 19.47 11.68 17.70
CA LEU A 205 19.42 11.78 19.15
C LEU A 205 19.50 13.24 19.63
N ALA A 206 20.44 14.02 19.07
CA ALA A 206 20.58 15.46 19.38
C ALA A 206 19.28 16.23 19.03
N GLU A 207 18.69 15.99 17.87
CA GLU A 207 17.40 16.56 17.45
C GLU A 207 16.26 16.19 18.41
N SER A 208 16.40 15.08 19.15
CA SER A 208 15.46 14.66 20.20
C SER A 208 15.73 15.30 21.57
N GLY A 209 16.70 16.22 21.65
CA GLY A 209 17.10 16.89 22.88
C GLY A 209 17.96 16.01 23.79
N ILE A 210 18.71 15.05 23.25
CA ILE A 210 19.65 14.23 24.02
C ILE A 210 21.01 14.87 23.98
N ILE A 211 21.53 15.23 25.16
CA ILE A 211 22.85 15.82 25.33
C ILE A 211 23.89 14.71 25.53
N PHE A 212 24.96 14.74 24.74
CA PHE A 212 26.07 13.79 24.81
C PHE A 212 27.06 14.19 25.88
N ASN A 213 27.58 13.22 26.62
CA ASN A 213 28.69 13.44 27.54
C ASN A 213 30.04 13.16 26.83
N ASN A 214 30.68 14.19 26.34
CA ASN A 214 31.91 14.08 25.54
C ASN A 214 33.16 13.65 26.36
N ASN A 215 33.03 13.47 27.68
CA ASN A 215 34.13 13.03 28.55
C ASN A 215 34.26 11.48 28.62
N LEU A 216 33.41 10.75 27.92
CA LEU A 216 33.39 9.29 27.92
C LEU A 216 33.83 8.71 26.56
N PRO A 217 34.32 7.47 26.51
CA PRO A 217 34.60 6.80 25.24
C PRO A 217 33.35 6.74 24.34
N ASP A 218 33.52 6.86 23.02
CA ASP A 218 32.45 7.00 22.02
C ASP A 218 31.37 5.92 22.12
N SER A 219 31.73 4.67 22.42
CA SER A 219 30.77 3.56 22.60
C SER A 219 29.90 3.73 23.83
N THR A 220 30.49 4.20 24.95
CA THR A 220 29.79 4.47 26.22
C THR A 220 28.87 5.68 26.07
N VAL A 221 29.35 6.74 25.43
CA VAL A 221 28.56 7.95 25.12
C VAL A 221 27.29 7.57 24.34
N MET A 222 27.42 6.74 23.31
CA MET A 222 26.30 6.32 22.49
C MET A 222 25.30 5.49 23.30
N GLN A 223 25.79 4.54 24.10
CA GLN A 223 24.94 3.68 24.91
C GLN A 223 24.13 4.49 25.94
N GLU A 224 24.78 5.46 26.62
CA GLU A 224 24.10 6.36 27.56
C GLU A 224 23.08 7.25 26.87
N ALA A 225 23.42 7.82 25.71
CA ALA A 225 22.51 8.64 24.92
C ALA A 225 21.25 7.86 24.49
N ILE A 226 21.44 6.59 24.09
CA ILE A 226 20.31 5.70 23.76
C ILE A 226 19.46 5.45 25.00
N LYS A 227 20.05 5.12 26.17
CA LYS A 227 19.31 4.92 27.42
C LYS A 227 18.52 6.17 27.81
N LYS A 228 19.10 7.36 27.69
CA LYS A 228 18.39 8.63 27.94
C LYS A 228 17.18 8.81 27.00
N TYR A 229 17.34 8.50 25.72
CA TYR A 229 16.23 8.54 24.77
C TYR A 229 15.15 7.51 25.12
N GLN A 230 15.53 6.27 25.44
CA GLN A 230 14.62 5.21 25.86
C GLN A 230 13.85 5.58 27.13
N ALA A 231 14.53 6.19 28.11
CA ALA A 231 13.90 6.73 29.33
C ALA A 231 12.85 7.79 28.99
N LYS A 232 13.21 8.77 28.13
CA LYS A 232 12.29 9.82 27.67
C LYS A 232 11.03 9.24 26.99
N LYS A 233 11.17 8.07 26.35
CA LYS A 233 10.06 7.37 25.67
C LYS A 233 9.37 6.32 26.53
N LEU A 234 9.72 6.21 27.81
CA LEU A 234 9.17 5.27 28.80
C LEU A 234 9.24 3.80 28.32
N VAL A 235 10.35 3.43 27.67
CA VAL A 235 10.62 2.05 27.25
C VAL A 235 11.84 1.49 27.96
N LYS A 236 12.08 0.17 27.82
CA LYS A 236 13.21 -0.53 28.43
C LYS A 236 14.53 0.11 28.01
N GLN A 237 15.35 0.49 29.01
CA GLN A 237 16.63 1.19 28.83
C GLN A 237 17.79 0.18 28.67
N ASP A 238 17.82 -0.54 27.55
CA ASP A 238 18.90 -1.51 27.28
C ASP A 238 20.13 -0.89 26.58
N GLY A 239 20.02 0.36 26.12
CA GLY A 239 21.11 1.09 25.44
C GLY A 239 21.49 0.52 24.08
N LYS A 240 20.63 -0.30 23.46
CA LYS A 240 20.91 -1.00 22.19
C LYS A 240 20.15 -0.39 21.03
N ILE A 241 20.81 -0.32 19.86
CA ILE A 241 20.15 -0.01 18.61
C ILE A 241 19.38 -1.26 18.14
N SER A 242 18.10 -1.11 17.91
CA SER A 242 17.22 -2.18 17.44
C SER A 242 16.24 -1.64 16.40
N THR A 243 15.64 -2.55 15.61
CA THR A 243 14.57 -2.20 14.67
C THR A 243 13.41 -1.48 15.38
N ALA A 244 13.07 -1.90 16.60
CA ALA A 244 12.01 -1.28 17.38
C ALA A 244 12.36 0.16 17.78
N LEU A 245 13.59 0.39 18.24
CA LEU A 245 14.08 1.73 18.59
C LEU A 245 14.06 2.67 17.37
N VAL A 246 14.61 2.20 16.23
CA VAL A 246 14.66 3.02 15.00
C VAL A 246 13.25 3.31 14.48
N ARG A 247 12.33 2.36 14.49
CA ARG A 247 10.92 2.61 14.16
C ARG A 247 10.29 3.66 15.06
N MET A 248 10.57 3.61 16.35
CA MET A 248 10.10 4.63 17.30
C MET A 248 10.67 6.00 17.00
N MET A 249 11.98 6.10 16.69
CA MET A 249 12.62 7.36 16.32
C MET A 249 12.08 7.93 15.02
N ASN A 250 11.77 7.08 14.05
CA ASN A 250 11.19 7.49 12.76
C ASN A 250 9.67 7.76 12.82
N ASN A 251 8.98 7.48 13.94
CA ASN A 251 7.54 7.75 14.07
C ASN A 251 7.27 9.23 14.36
N THR A 252 7.75 10.10 13.50
CA THR A 252 7.55 11.57 13.55
C THR A 252 6.29 11.96 12.77
N ASP A 253 5.78 13.17 13.00
CA ASP A 253 4.56 13.60 12.30
C ASP A 253 4.81 13.78 10.80
N LYS A 254 6.03 14.16 10.40
CA LYS A 254 6.42 14.16 8.98
C LYS A 254 6.32 12.76 8.36
N GLU A 255 6.83 11.72 9.00
CA GLU A 255 6.75 10.35 8.49
C GLU A 255 5.32 9.80 8.52
N LYS A 256 4.50 10.23 9.50
CA LYS A 256 3.05 9.96 9.49
C LYS A 256 2.36 10.62 8.31
N LEU A 257 2.71 11.87 7.97
CA LEU A 257 2.18 12.57 6.79
C LEU A 257 2.54 11.82 5.51
N ILE A 258 3.76 11.31 5.38
CA ILE A 258 4.17 10.47 4.24
C ILE A 258 3.32 9.18 4.17
N ARG A 259 3.04 8.54 5.31
CA ARG A 259 2.15 7.36 5.36
C ARG A 259 0.72 7.69 4.95
N ILE A 260 0.21 8.86 5.30
CA ILE A 260 -1.09 9.34 4.81
C ILE A 260 -1.06 9.49 3.29
N ALA A 261 -0.02 10.14 2.75
CA ALA A 261 0.16 10.32 1.32
C ALA A 261 0.25 8.96 0.57
N ILE A 262 1.00 8.00 1.09
CA ILE A 262 1.06 6.62 0.57
C ILE A 262 -0.34 5.98 0.57
N THR A 263 -1.09 6.12 1.66
CA THR A 263 -2.44 5.54 1.75
C THR A 263 -3.41 6.20 0.78
N LEU A 264 -3.35 7.52 0.61
CA LEU A 264 -4.13 8.23 -0.42
C LEU A 264 -3.79 7.73 -1.82
N ASP A 265 -2.51 7.53 -2.14
CA ASP A 265 -2.09 7.01 -3.43
C ASP A 265 -2.54 5.55 -3.65
N LYS A 266 -2.59 4.72 -2.60
CA LYS A 266 -3.16 3.36 -2.69
C LYS A 266 -4.66 3.37 -3.02
N TYR A 267 -5.43 4.34 -2.50
CA TYR A 267 -6.84 4.48 -2.88
C TYR A 267 -7.04 4.76 -4.37
N LYS A 268 -6.14 5.50 -5.01
CA LYS A 268 -6.19 5.81 -6.45
C LYS A 268 -5.99 4.58 -7.35
N GLN A 269 -5.50 3.48 -6.80
CA GLN A 269 -5.30 2.21 -7.50
C GLN A 269 -6.46 1.22 -7.32
N LEU A 270 -7.47 1.58 -6.55
CA LEU A 270 -8.68 0.80 -6.38
C LEU A 270 -9.60 0.94 -7.60
N PRO A 271 -10.53 0.00 -7.83
CA PRO A 271 -11.58 0.18 -8.83
C PRO A 271 -12.35 1.48 -8.57
N GLU A 272 -12.74 2.18 -9.62
CA GLU A 272 -13.52 3.43 -9.51
C GLU A 272 -14.79 3.25 -8.67
N LYS A 273 -15.46 2.08 -8.84
CA LYS A 273 -16.62 1.67 -8.06
C LYS A 273 -16.40 0.28 -7.49
N PHE A 274 -16.71 0.12 -6.21
CA PHE A 274 -16.80 -1.20 -5.62
C PHE A 274 -18.12 -1.88 -6.01
N PRO A 275 -18.14 -3.24 -6.03
CA PRO A 275 -19.39 -3.98 -6.04
C PRO A 275 -20.27 -3.61 -4.84
N ASP A 276 -21.60 -3.77 -4.98
CA ASP A 276 -22.53 -3.44 -3.89
C ASP A 276 -22.22 -4.18 -2.59
N LYS A 277 -21.76 -5.42 -2.71
CA LYS A 277 -21.36 -6.25 -1.58
C LYS A 277 -19.98 -6.85 -1.83
N TYR A 278 -19.09 -6.75 -0.85
CA TYR A 278 -17.73 -7.29 -0.97
C TYR A 278 -17.09 -7.55 0.39
N ILE A 279 -16.06 -8.38 0.39
CA ILE A 279 -15.19 -8.62 1.54
C ILE A 279 -13.97 -7.70 1.42
N TRP A 280 -13.75 -6.91 2.45
CA TRP A 280 -12.57 -6.06 2.60
C TRP A 280 -11.67 -6.59 3.71
N VAL A 281 -10.45 -6.99 3.38
CA VAL A 281 -9.43 -7.41 4.36
C VAL A 281 -8.34 -6.36 4.39
N ASN A 282 -8.16 -5.69 5.53
CA ASN A 282 -7.04 -4.78 5.72
C ASN A 282 -5.99 -5.43 6.63
N LEU A 283 -4.86 -5.84 6.06
CA LEU A 283 -3.82 -6.61 6.74
C LEU A 283 -3.23 -5.90 7.96
N PRO A 284 -2.82 -4.60 7.89
CA PRO A 284 -2.28 -3.89 9.05
C PRO A 284 -3.27 -3.70 10.19
N SER A 285 -4.57 -3.66 9.90
CA SER A 285 -5.61 -3.53 10.92
C SER A 285 -5.89 -4.85 11.64
N PHE A 286 -5.54 -5.98 11.04
CA PHE A 286 -5.94 -7.32 11.45
C PHE A 286 -7.46 -7.52 11.49
N TYR A 287 -8.19 -6.88 10.57
CA TYR A 287 -9.63 -7.03 10.43
C TYR A 287 -10.05 -7.34 9.00
N LEU A 288 -11.09 -8.16 8.92
CA LEU A 288 -11.94 -8.37 7.77
C LEU A 288 -13.26 -7.65 8.01
N GLN A 289 -13.78 -6.99 6.99
CA GLN A 289 -15.10 -6.36 7.00
C GLN A 289 -15.90 -6.89 5.81
N LEU A 290 -17.15 -7.24 6.07
CA LEU A 290 -18.14 -7.48 5.03
C LEU A 290 -18.85 -6.16 4.77
N MET A 291 -18.77 -5.69 3.55
CA MET A 291 -19.29 -4.39 3.13
C MET A 291 -20.55 -4.53 2.31
N SER A 292 -21.50 -3.63 2.52
CA SER A 292 -22.59 -3.37 1.58
C SER A 292 -22.59 -1.88 1.28
N HIS A 293 -22.24 -1.50 0.04
CA HIS A 293 -21.92 -0.12 -0.30
C HIS A 293 -20.87 0.43 0.69
N ASP A 294 -21.15 1.54 1.35
CA ASP A 294 -20.28 2.17 2.35
C ASP A 294 -20.53 1.70 3.80
N THR A 295 -21.41 0.71 3.99
CA THR A 295 -21.81 0.21 5.32
C THR A 295 -21.07 -1.08 5.67
N VAL A 296 -20.53 -1.13 6.89
CA VAL A 296 -19.94 -2.35 7.45
C VAL A 296 -21.06 -3.22 8.02
N LEU A 297 -21.37 -4.34 7.37
CA LEU A 297 -22.38 -5.31 7.85
C LEU A 297 -21.84 -6.24 8.94
N MET A 298 -20.55 -6.55 8.84
CA MET A 298 -19.86 -7.46 9.76
C MET A 298 -18.39 -7.08 9.85
N GLN A 299 -17.81 -7.19 11.02
CA GLN A 299 -16.37 -7.04 11.22
C GLN A 299 -15.82 -8.22 12.01
N SER A 300 -14.76 -8.83 11.53
CA SER A 300 -14.10 -9.99 12.15
C SER A 300 -12.61 -9.77 12.32
N LYS A 301 -12.04 -10.26 13.41
CA LYS A 301 -10.58 -10.32 13.56
C LYS A 301 -10.00 -11.34 12.60
N ILE A 302 -8.79 -11.04 12.09
CA ILE A 302 -8.04 -11.98 11.26
C ILE A 302 -6.65 -12.24 11.84
N ILE A 303 -6.07 -13.38 11.38
CA ILE A 303 -4.64 -13.67 11.52
C ILE A 303 -4.10 -13.78 10.10
N CYS A 304 -3.12 -12.96 9.74
CA CYS A 304 -2.48 -12.96 8.43
C CYS A 304 -1.05 -13.51 8.47
N GLY A 305 -0.38 -13.56 7.34
CA GLY A 305 0.98 -14.04 7.20
C GLY A 305 2.00 -13.31 8.09
N LYS A 306 2.99 -14.03 8.59
CA LYS A 306 4.15 -13.42 9.27
C LYS A 306 5.03 -12.65 8.28
N SER A 307 5.91 -11.77 8.75
CA SER A 307 6.75 -10.93 7.88
C SER A 307 7.66 -11.75 6.93
N ALA A 308 8.03 -12.98 7.29
CA ALA A 308 8.80 -13.88 6.44
C ALA A 308 7.95 -14.55 5.34
N THR A 309 6.64 -14.63 5.51
CA THR A 309 5.67 -15.19 4.56
C THR A 309 4.43 -14.31 4.54
N PRO A 310 4.55 -13.07 4.00
CA PRO A 310 3.48 -12.09 4.06
C PRO A 310 2.28 -12.52 3.21
N THR A 311 1.08 -12.17 3.66
CA THR A 311 -0.12 -12.23 2.83
C THR A 311 -0.02 -11.14 1.76
N PRO A 312 -0.13 -11.48 0.45
CA PRO A 312 -0.10 -10.49 -0.62
C PRO A 312 -1.42 -9.70 -0.71
N GLU A 313 -1.37 -8.54 -1.37
CA GLU A 313 -2.57 -7.82 -1.78
C GLU A 313 -3.22 -8.54 -2.96
N ILE A 314 -4.53 -8.81 -2.88
CA ILE A 314 -5.28 -9.62 -3.84
C ILE A 314 -6.61 -8.94 -4.15
N THR A 315 -7.01 -8.97 -5.43
CA THR A 315 -8.39 -8.75 -5.89
C THR A 315 -8.88 -10.05 -6.51
N SER A 316 -9.97 -10.61 -6.00
CA SER A 316 -10.53 -11.87 -6.48
C SER A 316 -12.02 -12.00 -6.10
N PHE A 317 -12.54 -13.23 -6.24
CA PHE A 317 -13.90 -13.59 -5.86
C PHE A 317 -13.86 -14.91 -5.11
N VAL A 318 -14.53 -14.99 -3.95
CA VAL A 318 -14.80 -16.26 -3.29
C VAL A 318 -15.75 -17.04 -4.17
N ASP A 319 -15.31 -18.20 -4.62
CA ASP A 319 -16.04 -19.03 -5.61
C ASP A 319 -16.55 -20.35 -5.05
N ASN A 320 -16.00 -20.80 -3.93
CA ASN A 320 -16.51 -21.95 -3.21
C ASN A 320 -16.20 -21.94 -1.72
N LEU A 321 -17.02 -22.61 -0.93
CA LEU A 321 -16.83 -22.93 0.48
C LEU A 321 -16.52 -24.42 0.61
N VAL A 322 -15.74 -24.77 1.64
CA VAL A 322 -15.50 -26.18 1.98
C VAL A 322 -15.73 -26.35 3.48
N THR A 323 -16.73 -27.15 3.85
CA THR A 323 -16.95 -27.56 5.23
C THR A 323 -16.02 -28.73 5.58
N PHE A 324 -15.56 -28.78 6.80
CA PHE A 324 -14.71 -29.83 7.38
C PHE A 324 -13.53 -30.24 6.47
N PRO A 325 -12.68 -29.28 6.04
CA PRO A 325 -11.70 -29.47 4.97
C PRO A 325 -10.53 -30.37 5.40
N THR A 326 -9.99 -31.13 4.48
CA THR A 326 -8.62 -31.66 4.61
C THR A 326 -7.61 -30.56 4.24
N TRP A 327 -6.42 -30.59 4.79
CA TRP A 327 -5.35 -29.67 4.45
C TRP A 327 -4.20 -30.35 3.74
N THR A 328 -3.99 -30.03 2.49
CA THR A 328 -2.77 -30.39 1.75
C THR A 328 -1.73 -29.30 2.01
N VAL A 329 -0.58 -29.68 2.57
CA VAL A 329 0.49 -28.74 2.93
C VAL A 329 1.14 -28.19 1.66
N PRO A 330 1.20 -26.86 1.49
CA PRO A 330 1.87 -26.23 0.35
C PRO A 330 3.36 -26.57 0.25
N SER A 331 3.88 -26.63 -0.98
CA SER A 331 5.29 -26.93 -1.26
C SER A 331 6.27 -26.02 -0.51
N SER A 332 5.93 -24.74 -0.36
CA SER A 332 6.74 -23.77 0.38
C SER A 332 6.89 -24.09 1.88
N ILE A 333 5.86 -24.66 2.50
CA ILE A 333 5.91 -25.15 3.89
C ILE A 333 6.64 -26.48 3.96
N ILE A 334 6.43 -27.36 2.97
CA ILE A 334 7.17 -28.62 2.88
C ILE A 334 8.68 -28.34 2.83
N GLU A 335 9.12 -27.44 1.98
CA GLU A 335 10.54 -27.11 1.81
C GLU A 335 11.15 -26.47 3.07
N LYS A 336 10.45 -25.51 3.67
CA LYS A 336 11.00 -24.68 4.77
C LYS A 336 10.86 -25.31 6.15
N GLU A 337 9.88 -26.18 6.36
CA GLU A 337 9.55 -26.69 7.70
C GLU A 337 9.47 -28.22 7.76
N ILE A 338 8.73 -28.83 6.81
CA ILE A 338 8.46 -30.28 6.86
C ILE A 338 9.71 -31.09 6.54
N LEU A 339 10.37 -30.81 5.42
CA LEU A 339 11.57 -31.56 4.99
C LEU A 339 12.72 -31.41 5.99
N PRO A 340 13.07 -30.23 6.53
CA PRO A 340 14.03 -30.11 7.62
C PRO A 340 13.64 -30.91 8.88
N GLY A 341 12.34 -30.95 9.21
CA GLY A 341 11.82 -31.74 10.31
C GLY A 341 11.98 -33.25 10.09
N LEU A 342 11.63 -33.73 8.89
CA LEU A 342 11.75 -35.15 8.48
C LEU A 342 13.20 -35.61 8.42
N LYS A 343 14.15 -34.78 7.98
CA LYS A 343 15.57 -35.08 8.01
C LYS A 343 16.10 -35.32 9.42
N LYS A 344 15.55 -34.63 10.42
CA LYS A 344 15.89 -34.80 11.84
C LYS A 344 15.21 -36.01 12.45
N ASN A 345 13.94 -36.22 12.12
CA ASN A 345 13.15 -37.32 12.68
C ASN A 345 11.96 -37.64 11.78
N PRO A 346 11.88 -38.85 11.19
CA PRO A 346 10.75 -39.26 10.37
C PRO A 346 9.37 -39.20 11.10
N GLY A 347 9.35 -39.34 12.42
CA GLY A 347 8.14 -39.16 13.25
C GLY A 347 7.65 -37.71 13.37
N TYR A 348 8.31 -36.77 12.71
CA TYR A 348 7.92 -35.36 12.73
C TYR A 348 6.48 -35.13 12.26
N LEU A 349 6.06 -35.86 11.19
CA LEU A 349 4.70 -35.71 10.64
C LEU A 349 3.64 -36.15 11.65
N ALA A 350 3.78 -37.32 12.25
CA ALA A 350 2.82 -37.86 13.22
C ALA A 350 2.61 -36.88 14.42
N ARG A 351 3.69 -36.28 14.92
CA ARG A 351 3.63 -35.27 16.00
C ARG A 351 2.89 -33.99 15.59
N LYS A 352 2.72 -33.73 14.29
CA LYS A 352 2.01 -32.58 13.74
C LYS A 352 0.60 -32.95 13.24
N GLY A 353 0.15 -34.18 13.46
CA GLY A 353 -1.11 -34.68 12.92
C GLY A 353 -1.13 -34.74 11.38
N LEU A 354 0.05 -34.90 10.75
CA LEU A 354 0.24 -34.96 9.30
C LEU A 354 0.53 -36.38 8.85
N ALA A 355 0.08 -36.73 7.66
CA ALA A 355 0.37 -38.00 7.00
C ALA A 355 0.97 -37.78 5.62
N LEU A 356 1.69 -38.78 5.12
CA LEU A 356 2.38 -38.77 3.84
C LEU A 356 1.63 -39.68 2.84
N TYR A 357 1.42 -39.16 1.61
CA TYR A 357 0.71 -39.88 0.56
C TYR A 357 1.47 -39.78 -0.77
N LYS A 358 1.37 -40.81 -1.60
CA LYS A 358 1.72 -40.72 -3.01
C LYS A 358 0.71 -39.80 -3.73
N HIS A 359 1.01 -39.47 -4.99
CA HIS A 359 0.11 -38.65 -5.81
C HIS A 359 -1.24 -39.35 -6.10
N ASP A 360 -1.25 -40.69 -6.10
CA ASP A 360 -2.43 -41.54 -6.27
C ASP A 360 -3.29 -41.70 -5.00
N GLY A 361 -2.85 -41.11 -3.87
CA GLY A 361 -3.54 -41.19 -2.59
C GLY A 361 -3.10 -42.36 -1.68
N THR A 362 -2.14 -43.19 -2.11
CA THR A 362 -1.63 -44.30 -1.30
C THR A 362 -0.85 -43.76 -0.10
N PRO A 363 -1.16 -44.22 1.14
CA PRO A 363 -0.36 -43.84 2.32
C PRO A 363 1.09 -44.30 2.22
N VAL A 364 2.00 -43.50 2.73
CA VAL A 364 3.45 -43.77 2.70
C VAL A 364 4.00 -43.72 4.12
N ASN A 365 4.78 -44.74 4.48
CA ASN A 365 5.49 -44.78 5.76
C ASN A 365 6.74 -43.87 5.70
N PRO A 366 6.80 -42.78 6.47
CA PRO A 366 7.93 -41.86 6.46
C PRO A 366 9.23 -42.45 6.98
N TYR A 367 9.19 -43.53 7.74
CA TYR A 367 10.38 -44.20 8.28
C TYR A 367 11.15 -45.02 7.25
N GLY A 368 10.49 -45.44 6.13
CA GLY A 368 11.12 -46.18 5.04
C GLY A 368 11.83 -45.29 4.01
N ILE A 369 11.89 -43.97 4.23
CA ILE A 369 12.40 -43.02 3.24
C ILE A 369 13.71 -42.41 3.71
N ASN A 370 14.72 -42.41 2.84
CA ASN A 370 15.96 -41.65 3.06
C ASN A 370 15.74 -40.16 2.73
N TRP A 371 15.41 -39.39 3.74
CA TRP A 371 15.10 -37.95 3.63
C TRP A 371 16.31 -37.09 3.23
N ALA A 372 17.54 -37.57 3.46
CA ALA A 372 18.76 -36.86 3.09
C ALA A 372 18.90 -36.66 1.57
N LYS A 373 18.28 -37.53 0.76
CA LYS A 373 18.30 -37.43 -0.70
C LYS A 373 17.56 -36.20 -1.26
N TYR A 374 16.68 -35.59 -0.49
CA TYR A 374 15.87 -34.45 -0.95
C TYR A 374 16.47 -33.12 -0.48
N SER A 375 16.74 -32.21 -1.43
CA SER A 375 17.23 -30.85 -1.13
C SER A 375 16.14 -29.79 -1.19
N LYS A 376 15.23 -29.92 -2.16
CA LYS A 376 14.09 -29.03 -2.37
C LYS A 376 12.84 -29.86 -2.69
N GLY A 377 11.83 -29.73 -1.87
CA GLY A 377 10.58 -30.47 -2.08
C GLY A 377 10.73 -31.99 -1.87
N ILE A 378 9.62 -32.69 -2.02
CA ILE A 378 9.51 -34.15 -1.91
C ILE A 378 8.47 -34.64 -2.93
N PRO A 379 8.59 -35.88 -3.49
CA PRO A 379 7.65 -36.43 -4.46
C PRO A 379 6.41 -37.04 -3.78
N PHE A 380 5.92 -36.40 -2.71
CA PHE A 380 4.81 -36.88 -1.91
C PHE A 380 3.90 -35.71 -1.54
N LYS A 381 2.63 -36.00 -1.32
CA LYS A 381 1.69 -35.08 -0.69
C LYS A 381 1.80 -35.23 0.82
N VAL A 382 1.91 -34.12 1.52
CA VAL A 382 1.76 -34.08 2.99
C VAL A 382 0.38 -33.52 3.27
N MET A 383 -0.42 -34.23 4.04
CA MET A 383 -1.81 -33.85 4.29
C MET A 383 -2.15 -33.99 5.77
N GLN A 384 -3.09 -33.15 6.20
CA GLN A 384 -3.78 -33.27 7.46
C GLN A 384 -5.23 -33.66 7.18
N SER A 385 -5.71 -34.68 7.85
CA SER A 385 -7.13 -35.08 7.78
C SER A 385 -8.03 -33.97 8.33
N SER A 386 -9.27 -33.96 7.92
CA SER A 386 -10.30 -33.14 8.56
C SER A 386 -10.43 -33.50 10.04
N GLY A 387 -10.93 -32.58 10.84
CA GLY A 387 -11.11 -32.74 12.28
C GLY A 387 -10.82 -31.46 13.05
N ASP A 388 -11.12 -31.46 14.35
CA ASP A 388 -10.95 -30.30 15.23
C ASP A 388 -9.52 -29.81 15.33
N GLU A 389 -8.54 -30.73 15.18
CA GLU A 389 -7.11 -30.40 15.19
C GLU A 389 -6.57 -29.91 13.84
N ASN A 390 -7.43 -29.85 12.79
CA ASN A 390 -7.01 -29.40 11.48
C ASN A 390 -6.62 -27.92 11.53
N ALA A 391 -5.48 -27.58 10.92
CA ALA A 391 -4.97 -26.21 10.88
C ALA A 391 -5.93 -25.22 10.18
N LEU A 392 -6.81 -25.72 9.29
CA LEU A 392 -7.82 -24.94 8.59
C LEU A 392 -9.13 -24.78 9.38
N GLY A 393 -9.26 -25.45 10.56
CA GLY A 393 -10.50 -25.53 11.29
C GLY A 393 -11.60 -26.23 10.49
N VAL A 394 -12.84 -25.80 10.64
CA VAL A 394 -14.02 -26.47 10.05
C VAL A 394 -14.57 -25.78 8.80
N MET A 395 -13.99 -24.64 8.37
CA MET A 395 -14.48 -23.89 7.20
C MET A 395 -13.32 -23.30 6.40
N LYS A 396 -13.39 -23.42 5.08
CA LYS A 396 -12.46 -22.83 4.12
C LYS A 396 -13.22 -22.06 3.04
N PHE A 397 -12.72 -20.89 2.66
CA PHE A 397 -13.25 -20.03 1.59
C PHE A 397 -12.19 -19.94 0.50
N ASN A 398 -12.44 -20.52 -0.65
CA ASN A 398 -11.50 -20.49 -1.76
C ASN A 398 -11.79 -19.32 -2.70
N PHE A 399 -10.73 -18.74 -3.22
CA PHE A 399 -10.77 -17.73 -4.28
C PHE A 399 -9.51 -17.86 -5.15
N LYS A 400 -9.67 -17.65 -6.45
CA LYS A 400 -8.58 -17.81 -7.42
C LYS A 400 -7.52 -16.72 -7.25
N ASN A 401 -6.26 -17.11 -7.07
CA ASN A 401 -5.12 -16.21 -7.02
C ASN A 401 -3.81 -16.97 -7.31
N ALA A 402 -2.73 -16.23 -7.63
CA ALA A 402 -1.42 -16.81 -7.98
C ALA A 402 -0.57 -17.23 -6.77
N HIS A 403 -1.10 -17.09 -5.54
CA HIS A 403 -0.33 -17.27 -4.30
C HIS A 403 -0.86 -18.38 -3.40
N ASP A 404 -1.86 -19.13 -3.85
CA ASP A 404 -2.54 -20.19 -3.07
C ASP A 404 -3.05 -19.71 -1.70
N VAL A 405 -3.47 -18.43 -1.62
CA VAL A 405 -4.07 -17.83 -0.42
C VAL A 405 -5.57 -18.10 -0.40
N TYR A 406 -6.09 -18.40 0.78
CA TYR A 406 -7.52 -18.56 1.05
C TYR A 406 -7.88 -18.03 2.43
N LEU A 407 -9.18 -17.80 2.70
CA LEU A 407 -9.67 -17.56 4.05
C LEU A 407 -10.05 -18.90 4.69
N HIS A 408 -9.90 -19.01 6.02
CA HIS A 408 -10.28 -20.24 6.73
C HIS A 408 -10.47 -20.00 8.24
N ASP A 409 -11.12 -20.94 8.90
CA ASP A 409 -11.13 -21.08 10.35
C ASP A 409 -9.76 -21.56 10.89
N THR A 410 -9.65 -21.87 12.14
CA THR A 410 -8.42 -22.41 12.75
C THR A 410 -8.70 -23.14 14.05
N ASN A 411 -7.98 -24.22 14.32
CA ASN A 411 -7.95 -24.87 15.62
C ASN A 411 -7.30 -23.98 16.73
N GLN A 412 -6.49 -22.99 16.35
CA GLN A 412 -5.80 -22.09 17.27
C GLN A 412 -6.57 -20.78 17.52
N ARG A 413 -7.86 -20.86 17.82
CA ARG A 413 -8.75 -19.69 18.00
C ARG A 413 -8.28 -18.75 19.11
N TYR A 414 -7.54 -19.23 20.10
CA TYR A 414 -6.95 -18.41 21.19
C TYR A 414 -6.00 -17.31 20.68
N LEU A 415 -5.42 -17.48 19.49
CA LEU A 415 -4.52 -16.49 18.88
C LEU A 415 -5.22 -15.19 18.49
N PHE A 416 -6.54 -15.18 18.30
CA PHE A 416 -7.31 -13.96 18.04
C PHE A 416 -7.33 -12.98 19.23
N LYS A 417 -6.96 -13.44 20.44
CA LYS A 417 -6.80 -12.58 21.63
C LYS A 417 -5.53 -11.72 21.56
N LYS A 418 -4.56 -12.06 20.70
CA LYS A 418 -3.32 -11.28 20.55
C LYS A 418 -3.58 -9.97 19.82
N ASN A 419 -2.85 -8.91 20.19
CA ASN A 419 -2.90 -7.63 19.51
C ASN A 419 -2.18 -7.70 18.15
N VAL A 420 -1.03 -8.37 18.09
CA VAL A 420 -0.25 -8.58 16.85
C VAL A 420 -0.59 -9.98 16.31
N ARG A 421 -1.19 -10.02 15.12
CA ARG A 421 -1.76 -11.24 14.55
C ARG A 421 -1.20 -11.62 13.17
N ASN A 422 -0.01 -11.17 12.82
CA ASN A 422 0.72 -11.63 11.63
C ASN A 422 1.50 -12.92 11.96
N LEU A 423 0.79 -14.05 12.05
CA LEU A 423 1.30 -15.30 12.61
C LEU A 423 1.18 -16.50 11.65
N SER A 424 0.44 -16.39 10.54
CA SER A 424 0.22 -17.49 9.58
C SER A 424 1.36 -17.60 8.55
N HIS A 425 1.24 -18.56 7.66
CA HIS A 425 2.15 -18.78 6.52
C HIS A 425 1.72 -18.07 5.23
N GLY A 426 0.72 -17.20 5.31
CA GLY A 426 0.23 -16.41 4.16
C GLY A 426 -1.28 -16.41 4.04
N CYS A 427 -1.96 -17.52 4.33
CA CYS A 427 -3.42 -17.60 4.37
C CYS A 427 -4.00 -16.77 5.51
N VAL A 428 -5.26 -16.37 5.39
CA VAL A 428 -5.94 -15.50 6.34
C VAL A 428 -6.94 -16.30 7.17
N ARG A 429 -6.68 -16.40 8.49
CA ARG A 429 -7.62 -17.00 9.45
C ARG A 429 -8.67 -15.97 9.84
N VAL A 430 -9.93 -16.38 9.91
CA VAL A 430 -11.08 -15.52 10.21
C VAL A 430 -11.72 -15.99 11.51
N GLN A 431 -11.87 -15.09 12.48
CA GLN A 431 -12.46 -15.44 13.79
C GLN A 431 -13.95 -15.78 13.65
N ASP A 432 -14.70 -14.92 12.99
CA ASP A 432 -16.15 -15.02 12.87
C ASP A 432 -16.53 -15.63 11.49
N TRP A 433 -15.84 -16.71 11.13
CA TRP A 433 -16.00 -17.41 9.86
C TRP A 433 -17.44 -17.90 9.62
N GLU A 434 -18.15 -18.29 10.67
CA GLU A 434 -19.51 -18.81 10.58
C GLU A 434 -20.47 -17.72 10.09
N GLN A 435 -20.41 -16.53 10.68
CA GLN A 435 -21.21 -15.38 10.24
C GLN A 435 -20.94 -15.02 8.78
N LEU A 436 -19.68 -15.09 8.35
CA LEU A 436 -19.29 -14.86 6.96
C LEU A 436 -19.86 -15.94 6.02
N ALA A 437 -19.74 -17.22 6.40
CA ALA A 437 -20.26 -18.33 5.62
C ALA A 437 -21.78 -18.26 5.49
N PHE A 438 -22.48 -17.97 6.58
CA PHE A 438 -23.95 -17.84 6.61
C PHE A 438 -24.44 -16.64 5.79
N TYR A 439 -23.71 -15.54 5.82
CA TYR A 439 -24.05 -14.40 4.96
C TYR A 439 -23.93 -14.74 3.48
N ILE A 440 -22.82 -15.37 3.08
CA ILE A 440 -22.61 -15.81 1.69
C ILE A 440 -23.71 -16.81 1.27
N ALA A 441 -24.03 -17.79 2.12
CA ALA A 441 -25.05 -18.77 1.83
C ALA A 441 -26.44 -18.12 1.62
N ARG A 442 -26.82 -17.20 2.51
CA ARG A 442 -28.09 -16.44 2.37
C ARG A 442 -28.12 -15.60 1.10
N ASN A 443 -27.02 -14.93 0.78
CA ASN A 443 -26.94 -14.10 -0.43
C ASN A 443 -27.00 -14.96 -1.71
N ASP A 444 -26.46 -16.16 -1.69
CA ASP A 444 -26.45 -17.09 -2.82
C ASP A 444 -27.79 -17.81 -3.01
N SER A 445 -28.47 -18.15 -1.91
CA SER A 445 -29.75 -18.86 -1.93
C SER A 445 -30.88 -18.09 -2.65
N ILE A 446 -30.80 -16.76 -2.68
CA ILE A 446 -31.76 -15.90 -3.40
C ILE A 446 -31.73 -16.18 -4.91
N LEU A 447 -30.63 -16.69 -5.44
CA LEU A 447 -30.41 -16.95 -6.86
C LEU A 447 -30.77 -18.37 -7.29
N TYR A 448 -31.24 -19.24 -6.36
CA TYR A 448 -31.57 -20.62 -6.69
C TYR A 448 -32.80 -20.70 -7.55
N GLN A 449 -32.70 -21.50 -8.61
CA GLN A 449 -33.77 -21.83 -9.54
C GLN A 449 -34.33 -23.22 -9.21
N PRO A 450 -35.57 -23.55 -9.60
CA PRO A 450 -36.17 -24.90 -9.37
C PRO A 450 -35.30 -26.04 -9.89
N LYS A 451 -34.54 -25.82 -10.98
CA LYS A 451 -33.66 -26.81 -11.61
C LYS A 451 -32.32 -27.04 -10.92
N ASP A 452 -31.99 -26.26 -9.91
CA ASP A 452 -30.71 -26.39 -9.23
C ASP A 452 -30.70 -27.66 -8.38
N THR A 453 -29.76 -28.55 -8.68
CA THR A 453 -29.57 -29.83 -8.00
C THR A 453 -28.88 -29.68 -6.64
N LEU A 454 -27.97 -28.72 -6.53
CA LEU A 454 -27.27 -28.44 -5.28
C LEU A 454 -27.80 -27.14 -4.69
N ARG A 455 -28.59 -27.25 -3.63
CA ARG A 455 -29.06 -26.11 -2.82
C ARG A 455 -28.50 -26.24 -1.43
N TYR A 456 -28.00 -25.17 -0.90
CA TYR A 456 -27.52 -25.09 0.48
C TYR A 456 -28.01 -23.81 1.15
N ASN A 457 -28.13 -23.86 2.44
CA ASN A 457 -28.49 -22.74 3.29
C ASN A 457 -27.66 -22.79 4.58
N THR A 458 -27.98 -21.95 5.54
CA THR A 458 -27.32 -21.93 6.84
C THR A 458 -27.48 -23.25 7.60
N ASP A 459 -28.65 -23.87 7.52
CA ASP A 459 -28.94 -25.13 8.23
C ASP A 459 -28.16 -26.30 7.63
N SER A 460 -28.02 -26.33 6.29
CA SER A 460 -27.18 -27.31 5.62
C SER A 460 -25.73 -27.22 6.09
N ILE A 461 -25.16 -26.00 6.12
CA ILE A 461 -23.78 -25.77 6.58
C ILE A 461 -23.64 -26.21 8.04
N THR A 462 -24.58 -25.84 8.90
CA THR A 462 -24.56 -26.20 10.33
C THR A 462 -24.62 -27.70 10.51
N THR A 463 -25.50 -28.40 9.76
CA THR A 463 -25.64 -29.85 9.80
C THR A 463 -24.37 -30.56 9.35
N TRP A 464 -23.80 -30.16 8.22
CA TRP A 464 -22.56 -30.76 7.69
C TRP A 464 -21.38 -30.59 8.65
N ILE A 465 -21.25 -29.41 9.29
CA ILE A 465 -20.20 -29.19 10.29
C ILE A 465 -20.44 -30.06 11.54
N ARG A 466 -21.69 -30.17 12.02
CA ARG A 466 -22.02 -31.01 13.17
C ARG A 466 -21.76 -32.49 12.91
N ASN A 467 -22.05 -32.94 11.69
CA ASN A 467 -21.83 -34.32 11.28
C ASN A 467 -20.40 -34.61 10.81
N GLU A 468 -19.50 -33.61 10.89
CA GLU A 468 -18.12 -33.71 10.40
C GLU A 468 -17.99 -34.05 8.91
N GLU A 469 -18.94 -33.57 8.11
CA GLU A 469 -19.04 -33.87 6.69
C GLU A 469 -18.29 -32.84 5.84
N MET A 470 -17.43 -33.33 4.94
CA MET A 470 -16.73 -32.50 3.96
C MET A 470 -17.61 -32.26 2.72
N HIS A 471 -18.08 -31.04 2.56
CA HIS A 471 -18.80 -30.61 1.37
C HIS A 471 -18.07 -29.48 0.66
N LYS A 472 -17.85 -29.60 -0.64
CA LYS A 472 -17.36 -28.51 -1.49
C LYS A 472 -18.56 -27.83 -2.15
N ILE A 473 -18.82 -26.60 -1.75
CA ILE A 473 -20.02 -25.84 -2.10
C ILE A 473 -19.63 -24.75 -3.10
N ALA A 474 -20.03 -24.89 -4.37
CA ALA A 474 -19.83 -23.84 -5.36
C ALA A 474 -20.80 -22.68 -5.12
N ILE A 475 -20.29 -21.46 -5.12
CA ILE A 475 -21.07 -20.23 -4.96
C ILE A 475 -21.52 -19.77 -6.34
N LYS A 476 -22.81 -19.59 -6.56
CA LYS A 476 -23.39 -19.09 -7.81
C LYS A 476 -23.01 -17.65 -8.08
N ASN A 477 -23.20 -16.80 -7.08
CA ASN A 477 -22.82 -15.40 -7.12
C ASN A 477 -21.46 -15.20 -6.44
N LYS A 478 -20.39 -15.35 -7.22
CA LYS A 478 -19.02 -15.20 -6.73
C LYS A 478 -18.87 -13.91 -5.94
N PHE A 479 -18.44 -14.04 -4.68
CA PHE A 479 -18.41 -12.93 -3.75
C PHE A 479 -17.10 -12.16 -3.84
N PRO A 480 -17.09 -10.87 -4.20
CA PRO A 480 -15.87 -10.08 -4.36
C PRO A 480 -15.04 -10.00 -3.07
N ILE A 481 -13.72 -10.15 -3.19
CA ILE A 481 -12.78 -10.01 -2.07
C ILE A 481 -11.61 -9.12 -2.46
N PHE A 482 -11.30 -8.18 -1.57
CA PHE A 482 -10.16 -7.26 -1.66
C PHE A 482 -9.29 -7.42 -0.43
N ILE A 483 -8.09 -7.96 -0.58
CA ILE A 483 -7.07 -8.00 0.47
C ILE A 483 -6.13 -6.83 0.22
N ARG A 484 -5.98 -5.94 1.18
CA ARG A 484 -5.27 -4.66 1.04
C ARG A 484 -4.36 -4.38 2.22
N TYR A 485 -3.44 -3.46 2.00
CA TYR A 485 -2.47 -3.01 2.99
C TYR A 485 -2.56 -1.50 3.18
N PHE A 486 -3.49 -1.04 4.01
CA PHE A 486 -3.71 0.36 4.34
C PHE A 486 -3.31 0.61 5.79
N SER A 487 -2.25 1.39 6.00
CA SER A 487 -1.63 1.60 7.31
C SER A 487 -2.19 2.79 8.09
N CYS A 488 -3.10 3.55 7.52
CA CYS A 488 -3.82 4.59 8.25
C CYS A 488 -5.26 4.76 7.74
N TYR A 489 -6.10 5.34 8.59
CA TYR A 489 -7.50 5.65 8.28
C TYR A 489 -7.99 6.79 9.16
N PHE A 490 -9.01 7.50 8.71
CA PHE A 490 -9.67 8.53 9.51
C PHE A 490 -10.85 7.93 10.27
N SER A 491 -10.90 8.17 11.59
CA SER A 491 -11.97 7.70 12.45
C SER A 491 -12.24 8.68 13.58
N GLY A 492 -13.50 8.97 13.81
CA GLY A 492 -13.91 10.00 14.74
C GLY A 492 -13.44 11.38 14.26
N ASN A 493 -12.46 11.95 14.89
CA ASN A 493 -11.89 13.26 14.54
C ASN A 493 -10.40 13.24 14.21
N ASN A 494 -9.78 12.05 14.14
CA ASN A 494 -8.34 11.91 14.00
C ASN A 494 -7.95 10.81 13.00
N ILE A 495 -6.76 10.94 12.41
CA ILE A 495 -6.13 9.87 11.64
C ILE A 495 -5.52 8.89 12.63
N LYS A 496 -5.88 7.63 12.48
CA LYS A 496 -5.30 6.50 13.22
C LYS A 496 -4.34 5.73 12.34
N PHE A 497 -3.27 5.23 12.94
CA PHE A 497 -2.19 4.51 12.27
C PHE A 497 -2.08 3.09 12.78
N TYR A 498 -1.95 2.14 11.86
CA TYR A 498 -1.60 0.75 12.16
C TYR A 498 -0.10 0.55 12.02
N ASP A 499 0.44 -0.49 12.62
CA ASP A 499 1.85 -0.86 12.43
C ASP A 499 2.12 -1.31 10.99
N ASP A 500 3.27 -0.93 10.44
CA ASP A 500 3.76 -1.42 9.15
C ASP A 500 4.37 -2.82 9.33
N ILE A 501 3.48 -3.83 9.47
CA ILE A 501 3.81 -5.21 9.87
C ILE A 501 4.73 -5.94 8.88
N TYR A 502 4.80 -5.49 7.62
CA TYR A 502 5.64 -6.07 6.56
C TYR A 502 6.74 -5.13 6.07
N GLY A 503 6.78 -3.90 6.57
CA GLY A 503 7.69 -2.86 6.09
C GLY A 503 7.34 -2.36 4.68
N ASN A 504 6.09 -2.51 4.24
CA ASN A 504 5.67 -2.10 2.90
C ASN A 504 5.67 -0.58 2.75
N ASP A 505 5.22 0.16 3.76
CA ASP A 505 5.23 1.62 3.71
C ASP A 505 6.65 2.18 3.78
N VAL A 506 7.54 1.54 4.55
CA VAL A 506 8.98 1.89 4.57
C VAL A 506 9.57 1.76 3.17
N LYS A 507 9.32 0.66 2.45
CA LYS A 507 9.80 0.46 1.06
C LYS A 507 9.26 1.53 0.10
N LEU A 508 7.96 1.84 0.20
CA LEU A 508 7.33 2.88 -0.62
C LEU A 508 7.86 4.27 -0.28
N ARG A 509 8.03 4.55 1.02
CA ARG A 509 8.65 5.79 1.50
C ARG A 509 10.05 5.96 0.92
N GLU A 510 10.90 4.96 0.99
CA GLU A 510 12.27 5.02 0.48
C GLU A 510 12.32 5.15 -1.04
N LYS A 511 11.40 4.53 -1.76
CA LYS A 511 11.36 4.59 -3.22
C LYS A 511 10.80 5.90 -3.76
N TYR A 512 9.70 6.40 -3.20
CA TYR A 512 8.93 7.50 -3.79
C TYR A 512 8.97 8.79 -2.97
N PHE A 513 9.42 8.73 -1.71
CA PHE A 513 9.39 9.86 -0.77
C PHE A 513 10.74 10.09 -0.07
N ALA A 514 11.84 9.59 -0.64
CA ALA A 514 13.16 9.65 -0.01
C ALA A 514 13.64 11.08 0.29
N LEU A 515 13.26 12.04 -0.56
CA LEU A 515 13.67 13.44 -0.48
C LEU A 515 12.63 14.35 0.21
N LYS A 516 11.62 13.81 0.84
CA LYS A 516 10.54 14.61 1.48
C LYS A 516 10.87 15.02 2.89
#